data_cb9d7b87a4317d829f6a0f0cfce81929
#
_entry.id   cb9d7b87a4317d829f6a0f0cfce81929
#
_cell.length_a   1.000
_cell.length_b   1.000
_cell.length_c   1.000
_cell.angle_alpha   90.00
_cell.angle_beta   90.00
_cell.angle_gamma   90.00
#
_symmetry.space_group_name_H-M   'P 1'
#
loop_
_entity.id
_entity.type
_entity.pdbx_description
1 polymer ?
#
loop_
_entity_poly.entity_id
_entity_poly.type
_entity_poly.pdbx_seq_one_letter_code
_entity_poly.pdbx_strand_id
1 'polypeptide(L)'
;VVLLYSGGLDTSVMLKWIQDEYNAEVIALTIDIGQQADDLEVIRKKAIKLGAIKAMVIDAKDEFAEEYISKGIKANASYQGYYHLSTPIGRPLLAKWAVKIAAIEGADTIAHGCTGKGNDQIRLEGTALTLNPDIKIIAPVREWGMGRDEEMEYARKHGIPVRQTASKPYSYDDNMWGVTGEGGEIENPALIPPLKDILQVCSLPEDAPNKPEIVELEFVKGLPVAINGKQMKLANLILALNKIGGKHGVGVTHHIEDRVVGLKVRGLYEAPAAEIIIEAHRNLEKYVSTRMENEFKSEIDIKWGYTVYSGFWYEPYFEHLNAYIDDQNEKVSGTVKVRVIKGRAEAVAVETPNTIFEEKLATFMASTDFNQNASAGFIELYTLQMRLAQRSEKTALLSIGSRENKMKLKKTIHALAKMNYKLYATYKTHKFLAREGIEAILVNKISEESKKPNLKDMLDSNRFDLIINIPSDPDKEERSDKELTDGQVIRQMAVKNNVKMVTSVEVAKELVEKLQAARVKK
;
A
#
# COMPACT_ATOMS: atom_id res chain seq x y z
N VAL A 1 13.88 25.84 30.78
CA VAL A 1 13.12 24.93 29.91
C VAL A 1 13.06 25.50 28.49
N VAL A 2 13.33 24.71 27.47
CA VAL A 2 13.09 25.10 26.07
C VAL A 2 11.72 24.54 25.62
N LEU A 3 10.77 25.44 25.38
CA LEU A 3 9.42 25.10 24.92
C LEU A 3 9.33 25.23 23.40
N LEU A 4 8.94 24.15 22.71
CA LEU A 4 8.51 24.21 21.30
C LEU A 4 7.21 25.04 21.22
N TYR A 5 7.30 26.23 20.63
CA TYR A 5 6.29 27.27 20.71
C TYR A 5 5.75 27.67 19.35
N SER A 6 4.47 27.41 19.10
CA SER A 6 3.79 27.77 17.84
C SER A 6 3.09 29.13 17.88
N GLY A 7 2.95 29.75 19.08
CA GLY A 7 2.16 30.97 19.26
C GLY A 7 0.65 30.76 19.35
N GLY A 8 0.16 29.53 19.23
CA GLY A 8 -1.23 29.16 19.43
C GLY A 8 -1.71 29.28 20.89
N LEU A 9 -2.96 28.92 21.15
CA LEU A 9 -3.54 28.93 22.49
C LEU A 9 -2.77 27.99 23.40
N ASP A 10 -2.72 26.71 23.04
CA ASP A 10 -2.16 25.65 23.88
C ASP A 10 -0.71 25.93 24.27
N THR A 11 0.15 26.29 23.30
CA THR A 11 1.56 26.61 23.61
C THR A 11 1.72 27.89 24.42
N SER A 12 0.79 28.84 24.30
CA SER A 12 0.79 30.06 25.15
C SER A 12 0.35 29.76 26.57
N VAL A 13 -0.63 28.87 26.77
CA VAL A 13 -1.02 28.36 28.08
C VAL A 13 0.12 27.55 28.70
N MET A 14 0.76 26.67 27.94
CA MET A 14 1.91 25.88 28.39
C MET A 14 3.06 26.75 28.89
N LEU A 15 3.37 27.80 28.14
CA LEU A 15 4.44 28.73 28.53
C LEU A 15 4.21 29.28 29.96
N LYS A 16 2.99 29.74 30.22
CA LYS A 16 2.62 30.28 31.51
C LYS A 16 2.52 29.19 32.57
N TRP A 17 1.92 28.06 32.26
CA TRP A 17 1.75 26.92 33.18
C TRP A 17 3.09 26.35 33.64
N ILE A 18 4.09 26.20 32.74
CA ILE A 18 5.44 25.73 33.07
C ILE A 18 6.11 26.70 34.08
N GLN A 19 5.95 28.00 33.87
CA GLN A 19 6.48 29.00 34.81
C GLN A 19 5.87 28.85 36.19
N ASP A 20 4.56 28.70 36.28
CA ASP A 20 3.82 28.67 37.55
C ASP A 20 4.00 27.32 38.27
N GLU A 21 3.95 26.20 37.56
CA GLU A 21 4.00 24.85 38.14
C GLU A 21 5.42 24.43 38.53
N TYR A 22 6.40 24.71 37.65
CA TYR A 22 7.79 24.29 37.87
C TYR A 22 8.69 25.41 38.41
N ASN A 23 8.16 26.62 38.58
CA ASN A 23 8.96 27.81 38.88
C ASN A 23 10.19 27.93 37.98
N ALA A 24 9.99 27.67 36.68
CA ALA A 24 11.04 27.54 35.67
C ALA A 24 11.10 28.75 34.76
N GLU A 25 12.31 29.12 34.35
CA GLU A 25 12.53 30.04 33.25
C GLU A 25 12.27 29.33 31.91
N VAL A 26 11.50 29.98 31.01
CA VAL A 26 11.10 29.40 29.74
C VAL A 26 11.72 30.16 28.56
N ILE A 27 12.38 29.42 27.68
CA ILE A 27 12.83 29.86 26.36
C ILE A 27 11.80 29.36 25.36
N ALA A 28 11.13 30.26 24.64
CA ALA A 28 10.19 29.92 23.60
C ALA A 28 10.94 29.72 22.27
N LEU A 29 10.86 28.53 21.69
CA LEU A 29 11.51 28.16 20.43
C LEU A 29 10.50 27.90 19.33
N THR A 30 10.50 28.76 18.33
CA THR A 30 9.71 28.59 17.10
C THR A 30 10.64 28.18 15.96
N ILE A 31 10.30 27.13 15.24
CA ILE A 31 11.09 26.64 14.10
C ILE A 31 10.22 26.77 12.85
N ASP A 32 10.68 27.57 11.91
CA ASP A 32 10.02 27.78 10.64
C ASP A 32 10.43 26.68 9.64
N ILE A 33 9.49 25.78 9.37
CA ILE A 33 9.59 24.70 8.37
C ILE A 33 8.58 24.89 7.22
N GLY A 34 8.16 26.15 7.00
CA GLY A 34 7.24 26.54 5.94
C GLY A 34 5.77 26.35 6.28
N GLN A 35 5.41 26.37 7.54
CA GLN A 35 4.02 26.41 8.02
C GLN A 35 3.36 27.74 7.66
N GLN A 36 2.02 27.73 7.54
CA GLN A 36 1.21 28.94 7.36
C GLN A 36 1.07 29.65 8.72
N ALA A 37 2.14 30.23 9.19
CA ALA A 37 2.12 30.94 10.46
C ALA A 37 1.71 32.41 10.26
N ASP A 38 1.14 33.00 11.34
CA ASP A 38 1.16 34.45 11.55
C ASP A 38 2.62 34.97 11.41
N ASP A 39 2.77 36.28 11.25
CA ASP A 39 4.09 36.90 11.30
C ASP A 39 4.91 36.37 12.49
N LEU A 40 6.00 35.66 12.20
CA LEU A 40 6.87 35.00 13.18
C LEU A 40 7.39 35.99 14.23
N GLU A 41 7.55 37.27 13.87
CA GLU A 41 7.92 38.32 14.82
C GLU A 41 6.80 38.64 15.80
N VAL A 42 5.53 38.52 15.37
CA VAL A 42 4.36 38.62 16.27
C VAL A 42 4.34 37.47 17.27
N ILE A 43 4.63 36.26 16.82
CA ILE A 43 4.73 35.08 17.69
C ILE A 43 5.85 35.26 18.70
N ARG A 44 7.02 35.70 18.27
CA ARG A 44 8.18 36.00 19.13
C ARG A 44 7.84 37.03 20.21
N LYS A 45 7.25 38.17 19.82
CA LYS A 45 6.84 39.22 20.76
C LYS A 45 5.78 38.74 21.74
N LYS A 46 4.85 37.89 21.28
CA LYS A 46 3.83 37.29 22.17
C LYS A 46 4.48 36.44 23.27
N ALA A 47 5.44 35.59 22.92
CA ALA A 47 6.17 34.77 23.90
C ALA A 47 6.88 35.61 24.98
N ILE A 48 7.58 36.67 24.57
CA ILE A 48 8.23 37.60 25.53
C ILE A 48 7.20 38.28 26.44
N LYS A 49 6.07 38.74 25.87
CA LYS A 49 4.99 39.37 26.67
C LYS A 49 4.39 38.42 27.69
N LEU A 50 4.37 37.12 27.40
CA LEU A 50 3.89 36.06 28.31
C LEU A 50 4.95 35.64 29.36
N GLY A 51 6.12 36.27 29.36
CA GLY A 51 7.16 36.05 30.37
C GLY A 51 8.26 35.07 29.95
N ALA A 52 8.37 34.68 28.70
CA ALA A 52 9.54 33.95 28.24
C ALA A 52 10.80 34.82 28.43
N ILE A 53 11.86 34.26 29.03
CA ILE A 53 13.14 34.98 29.22
C ILE A 53 13.83 35.22 27.87
N LYS A 54 13.56 34.35 26.89
CA LYS A 54 14.05 34.44 25.50
C LYS A 54 13.03 33.85 24.55
N ALA A 55 12.90 34.45 23.36
CA ALA A 55 12.08 33.90 22.29
C ALA A 55 12.90 33.88 20.99
N MET A 56 13.06 32.70 20.44
CA MET A 56 13.90 32.42 19.29
C MET A 56 13.04 31.94 18.12
N VAL A 57 13.38 32.41 16.92
CA VAL A 57 12.80 31.93 15.67
C VAL A 57 13.95 31.43 14.80
N ILE A 58 13.87 30.17 14.37
CA ILE A 58 14.87 29.52 13.52
C ILE A 58 14.24 29.30 12.15
N ASP A 59 14.79 29.89 11.12
CA ASP A 59 14.43 29.55 9.73
C ASP A 59 15.14 28.25 9.33
N ALA A 60 14.39 27.16 9.30
CA ALA A 60 14.88 25.83 8.97
C ALA A 60 14.27 25.27 7.66
N LYS A 61 13.69 26.13 6.80
CA LYS A 61 13.04 25.70 5.55
C LYS A 61 13.99 24.98 4.61
N ASP A 62 15.18 25.53 4.38
CA ASP A 62 16.16 24.89 3.50
C ASP A 62 16.67 23.57 4.11
N GLU A 63 16.99 23.54 5.42
CA GLU A 63 17.41 22.33 6.14
C GLU A 63 16.31 21.26 6.07
N PHE A 64 15.06 21.64 6.27
CA PHE A 64 13.93 20.72 6.20
C PHE A 64 13.76 20.11 4.81
N ALA A 65 13.86 20.93 3.76
CA ALA A 65 13.76 20.46 2.40
C ALA A 65 14.94 19.56 2.01
N GLU A 66 16.18 19.97 2.30
CA GLU A 66 17.39 19.32 1.80
C GLU A 66 17.79 18.08 2.60
N GLU A 67 17.59 18.05 3.94
CA GLU A 67 18.01 16.94 4.79
C GLU A 67 16.88 15.94 5.13
N TYR A 68 15.62 16.37 5.04
CA TYR A 68 14.46 15.57 5.47
C TYR A 68 13.51 15.23 4.32
N ILE A 69 12.94 16.24 3.65
CA ILE A 69 11.98 15.99 2.56
C ILE A 69 12.66 15.31 1.37
N SER A 70 13.89 15.67 1.06
CA SER A 70 14.67 15.05 -0.03
C SER A 70 14.74 13.52 0.07
N LYS A 71 14.93 12.99 1.28
CA LYS A 71 14.91 11.54 1.54
C LYS A 71 13.53 10.94 1.29
N GLY A 72 12.48 11.66 1.70
CA GLY A 72 11.11 11.25 1.44
C GLY A 72 10.74 11.23 -0.04
N ILE A 73 11.24 12.18 -0.83
CA ILE A 73 11.05 12.19 -2.30
C ILE A 73 11.69 10.95 -2.93
N LYS A 74 12.97 10.70 -2.65
CA LYS A 74 13.70 9.54 -3.17
C LYS A 74 13.10 8.19 -2.75
N ALA A 75 12.47 8.15 -1.57
CA ALA A 75 11.76 6.99 -1.03
C ALA A 75 10.31 6.84 -1.54
N ASN A 76 9.82 7.70 -2.44
CA ASN A 76 8.39 7.75 -2.79
C ASN A 76 7.48 7.69 -1.55
N ALA A 77 7.84 8.42 -0.49
CA ALA A 77 7.42 8.19 0.87
C ALA A 77 5.91 8.34 1.09
N SER A 78 5.32 7.30 1.62
CA SER A 78 3.93 7.33 2.09
C SER A 78 3.72 6.34 3.25
N TYR A 79 2.77 6.64 4.12
CA TYR A 79 2.26 5.68 5.09
C TYR A 79 1.00 5.02 4.54
N GLN A 80 1.02 3.69 4.46
CA GLN A 80 -0.07 2.86 3.95
C GLN A 80 -0.55 3.25 2.53
N GLY A 81 0.31 3.92 1.73
CA GLY A 81 0.00 4.33 0.36
C GLY A 81 -0.84 5.61 0.22
N TYR A 82 -1.17 6.30 1.32
CA TYR A 82 -2.07 7.46 1.33
C TYR A 82 -1.44 8.73 1.90
N TYR A 83 -0.75 8.63 3.02
CA TYR A 83 -0.26 9.78 3.76
C TYR A 83 1.21 10.08 3.43
N HIS A 84 1.51 11.24 2.87
CA HIS A 84 2.87 11.67 2.47
C HIS A 84 3.78 12.09 3.64
N LEU A 85 3.43 11.73 4.88
CA LEU A 85 4.28 11.87 6.06
C LEU A 85 4.71 13.30 6.42
N SER A 86 3.88 14.31 6.12
CA SER A 86 4.22 15.72 6.39
C SER A 86 4.67 15.95 7.84
N THR A 87 3.87 15.53 8.81
CA THR A 87 4.18 15.66 10.23
C THR A 87 5.33 14.75 10.68
N PRO A 88 5.34 13.42 10.35
CA PRO A 88 6.42 12.52 10.76
C PRO A 88 7.82 12.93 10.30
N ILE A 89 7.95 13.47 9.09
CA ILE A 89 9.24 13.94 8.56
C ILE A 89 9.72 15.20 9.28
N GLY A 90 8.79 16.07 9.72
CA GLY A 90 9.15 17.33 10.38
C GLY A 90 9.59 17.17 11.86
N ARG A 91 9.02 16.22 12.58
CA ARG A 91 9.25 16.09 14.03
C ARG A 91 10.70 15.85 14.45
N PRO A 92 11.50 15.02 13.75
CA PRO A 92 12.92 14.85 14.08
C PRO A 92 13.72 16.15 13.98
N LEU A 93 13.42 17.01 13.02
CA LEU A 93 14.06 18.32 12.91
C LEU A 93 13.70 19.24 14.08
N LEU A 94 12.42 19.28 14.47
CA LEU A 94 11.98 20.08 15.63
C LEU A 94 12.69 19.64 16.91
N ALA A 95 12.76 18.32 17.15
CA ALA A 95 13.45 17.79 18.32
C ALA A 95 14.97 18.06 18.28
N LYS A 96 15.62 17.91 17.12
CA LYS A 96 17.04 18.24 16.91
C LYS A 96 17.34 19.68 17.33
N TRP A 97 16.52 20.63 16.86
CA TRP A 97 16.69 22.04 17.25
C TRP A 97 16.39 22.31 18.72
N ALA A 98 15.38 21.66 19.31
CA ALA A 98 15.08 21.82 20.73
C ALA A 98 16.24 21.36 21.62
N VAL A 99 16.82 20.18 21.33
CA VAL A 99 18.00 19.67 22.03
C VAL A 99 19.22 20.56 21.84
N LYS A 100 19.46 21.02 20.60
CA LYS A 100 20.57 21.93 20.29
C LYS A 100 20.47 23.25 21.02
N ILE A 101 19.29 23.87 21.08
CA ILE A 101 19.07 25.13 21.79
C ILE A 101 19.17 24.90 23.29
N ALA A 102 18.65 23.79 23.83
CA ALA A 102 18.82 23.44 25.24
C ALA A 102 20.31 23.38 25.63
N ALA A 103 21.14 22.72 24.81
CA ALA A 103 22.58 22.67 25.06
C ALA A 103 23.25 24.06 24.99
N ILE A 104 22.89 24.90 24.01
CA ILE A 104 23.45 26.26 23.86
C ILE A 104 23.07 27.16 25.03
N GLU A 105 21.83 27.07 25.50
CA GLU A 105 21.28 27.95 26.54
C GLU A 105 21.48 27.39 27.99
N GLY A 106 22.12 26.22 28.13
CA GLY A 106 22.32 25.56 29.41
C GLY A 106 21.03 25.03 30.04
N ALA A 107 20.01 24.78 29.26
CA ALA A 107 18.75 24.16 29.70
C ALA A 107 18.87 22.64 29.74
N ASP A 108 18.36 22.00 30.77
CA ASP A 108 18.34 20.55 30.94
C ASP A 108 16.99 19.90 30.51
N THR A 109 16.04 20.74 30.13
CA THR A 109 14.65 20.32 29.90
C THR A 109 14.09 20.90 28.61
N ILE A 110 13.37 20.10 27.85
CA ILE A 110 12.53 20.53 26.71
C ILE A 110 11.05 20.30 27.03
N ALA A 111 10.18 21.10 26.42
CA ALA A 111 8.74 20.97 26.60
C ALA A 111 8.01 21.02 25.25
N HIS A 112 6.91 20.27 25.14
CA HIS A 112 6.07 20.23 23.93
C HIS A 112 4.60 19.99 24.26
N GLY A 113 3.70 20.28 23.29
CA GLY A 113 2.25 20.17 23.42
C GLY A 113 1.63 18.90 22.86
N CYS A 114 2.38 17.83 22.70
CA CYS A 114 1.82 16.60 22.15
C CYS A 114 0.95 15.86 23.15
N THR A 115 -0.22 15.38 22.69
CA THR A 115 -1.12 14.55 23.50
C THR A 115 -0.64 13.12 23.58
N GLY A 116 -1.05 12.39 24.63
CA GLY A 116 -0.78 10.95 24.75
C GLY A 116 -1.48 10.06 23.72
N LYS A 117 -2.46 10.60 22.98
CA LYS A 117 -3.21 9.89 21.94
C LYS A 117 -2.58 10.00 20.55
N GLY A 118 -1.67 10.98 20.35
CA GLY A 118 -0.98 11.23 19.09
C GLY A 118 0.35 10.48 18.98
N ASN A 119 0.84 10.31 17.75
CA ASN A 119 2.15 9.72 17.48
C ASN A 119 3.30 10.70 17.72
N ASP A 120 3.03 12.00 17.68
CA ASP A 120 4.07 13.04 17.68
C ASP A 120 4.91 13.09 18.95
N GLN A 121 4.32 12.73 20.10
CA GLN A 121 5.08 12.53 21.33
C GLN A 121 6.22 11.52 21.13
N ILE A 122 5.95 10.37 20.49
CA ILE A 122 6.95 9.33 20.24
C ILE A 122 8.06 9.87 19.35
N ARG A 123 7.71 10.62 18.31
CA ARG A 123 8.64 11.20 17.32
C ARG A 123 9.54 12.26 17.95
N LEU A 124 8.96 13.18 18.74
CA LEU A 124 9.70 14.25 19.40
C LEU A 124 10.55 13.71 20.54
N GLU A 125 9.94 13.00 21.49
CA GLU A 125 10.62 12.50 22.68
C GLU A 125 11.67 11.44 22.33
N GLY A 126 11.30 10.48 21.46
CA GLY A 126 12.23 9.45 21.00
C GLY A 126 13.46 10.05 20.32
N THR A 127 13.27 11.04 19.45
CA THR A 127 14.38 11.78 18.84
C THR A 127 15.21 12.53 19.88
N ALA A 128 14.57 13.28 20.78
CA ALA A 128 15.27 14.07 21.79
C ALA A 128 16.13 13.20 22.72
N LEU A 129 15.58 12.10 23.23
CA LEU A 129 16.27 11.14 24.09
C LEU A 129 17.39 10.39 23.35
N THR A 130 17.24 10.16 22.05
CA THR A 130 18.31 9.57 21.24
C THR A 130 19.49 10.53 21.05
N LEU A 131 19.20 11.82 20.84
CA LEU A 131 20.23 12.85 20.66
C LEU A 131 20.87 13.29 21.98
N ASN A 132 20.13 13.26 23.07
CA ASN A 132 20.61 13.55 24.42
C ASN A 132 19.84 12.68 25.44
N PRO A 133 20.41 11.55 25.90
CA PRO A 133 19.76 10.65 26.84
C PRO A 133 19.46 11.27 28.22
N ASP A 134 20.16 12.36 28.61
CA ASP A 134 20.00 13.03 29.88
C ASP A 134 18.97 14.17 29.86
N ILE A 135 18.42 14.51 28.70
CA ILE A 135 17.44 15.58 28.56
C ILE A 135 16.12 15.23 29.27
N LYS A 136 15.62 16.11 30.07
CA LYS A 136 14.30 15.96 30.67
C LYS A 136 13.22 16.46 29.74
N ILE A 137 12.05 15.84 29.80
CA ILE A 137 10.92 16.18 28.94
C ILE A 137 9.70 16.51 29.79
N ILE A 138 9.07 17.64 29.49
CA ILE A 138 7.78 18.05 30.05
C ILE A 138 6.74 18.05 28.92
N ALA A 139 5.60 17.42 29.16
CA ALA A 139 4.48 17.41 28.23
C ALA A 139 3.19 17.87 28.95
N PRO A 140 2.99 19.18 29.14
CA PRO A 140 1.93 19.73 29.97
C PRO A 140 0.54 19.17 29.65
N VAL A 141 0.22 18.98 28.37
CA VAL A 141 -1.07 18.42 27.94
C VAL A 141 -1.37 17.04 28.54
N ARG A 142 -0.34 16.27 28.88
CA ARG A 142 -0.50 14.97 29.55
C ARG A 142 -0.57 15.08 31.08
N GLU A 143 -0.12 16.19 31.62
CA GLU A 143 0.08 16.40 33.08
C GLU A 143 -1.04 17.23 33.71
N TRP A 144 -1.48 18.28 33.02
CA TRP A 144 -2.39 19.29 33.60
C TRP A 144 -3.87 18.87 33.65
N GLY A 145 -4.30 17.84 32.91
CA GLY A 145 -5.68 17.38 32.94
C GLY A 145 -6.74 18.38 32.45
N MET A 146 -6.33 19.49 31.82
CA MET A 146 -7.24 20.52 31.31
C MET A 146 -7.74 20.13 29.89
N GLY A 147 -9.05 20.25 29.72
CA GLY A 147 -9.66 20.25 28.37
C GLY A 147 -9.69 21.67 27.79
N ARG A 148 -10.27 21.78 26.59
CA ARG A 148 -10.30 23.04 25.82
C ARG A 148 -10.94 24.21 26.57
N ASP A 149 -12.02 23.94 27.28
CA ASP A 149 -12.74 24.98 28.02
C ASP A 149 -11.93 25.47 29.23
N GLU A 150 -11.29 24.56 29.95
CA GLU A 150 -10.41 24.88 31.06
C GLU A 150 -9.14 25.64 30.60
N GLU A 151 -8.58 25.28 29.45
CA GLU A 151 -7.47 26.03 28.82
C GLU A 151 -7.89 27.47 28.48
N MET A 152 -9.09 27.66 27.93
CA MET A 152 -9.62 28.99 27.63
C MET A 152 -9.86 29.82 28.92
N GLU A 153 -10.32 29.18 29.99
CA GLU A 153 -10.48 29.82 31.29
C GLU A 153 -9.13 30.22 31.90
N TYR A 154 -8.17 29.30 31.89
CA TYR A 154 -6.79 29.56 32.31
C TYR A 154 -6.17 30.73 31.53
N ALA A 155 -6.35 30.71 30.18
CA ALA A 155 -5.87 31.79 29.33
C ALA A 155 -6.46 33.16 29.69
N ARG A 156 -7.78 33.24 29.98
CA ARG A 156 -8.43 34.50 30.42
C ARG A 156 -7.90 34.96 31.75
N LYS A 157 -7.74 34.05 32.71
CA LYS A 157 -7.22 34.36 34.06
C LYS A 157 -5.81 34.94 34.00
N HIS A 158 -4.99 34.46 33.07
CA HIS A 158 -3.59 34.90 32.95
C HIS A 158 -3.37 35.96 31.86
N GLY A 159 -4.46 36.53 31.28
CA GLY A 159 -4.37 37.60 30.28
C GLY A 159 -3.74 37.15 28.95
N ILE A 160 -3.80 35.86 28.63
CA ILE A 160 -3.32 35.30 27.35
C ILE A 160 -4.33 35.64 26.27
N PRO A 161 -3.92 36.30 25.17
CA PRO A 161 -4.83 36.65 24.09
C PRO A 161 -5.38 35.39 23.40
N VAL A 162 -6.71 35.20 23.44
CA VAL A 162 -7.39 34.09 22.77
C VAL A 162 -8.00 34.60 21.46
N ARG A 163 -7.44 34.20 20.33
CA ARG A 163 -7.97 34.55 18.99
C ARG A 163 -9.05 33.58 18.51
N GLN A 164 -9.20 32.41 19.13
CA GLN A 164 -10.11 31.37 18.69
C GLN A 164 -11.48 31.49 19.33
N THR A 165 -12.52 31.43 18.51
CA THR A 165 -13.90 31.26 18.95
C THR A 165 -14.27 29.77 18.89
N ALA A 166 -15.16 29.33 19.78
CA ALA A 166 -15.63 27.93 19.89
C ALA A 166 -16.28 27.35 18.61
N SER A 167 -16.26 28.08 17.51
CA SER A 167 -17.02 27.74 16.29
C SER A 167 -16.31 26.83 15.29
N LYS A 168 -15.00 26.52 15.46
CA LYS A 168 -14.28 25.61 14.55
C LYS A 168 -13.59 24.51 15.36
N PRO A 169 -14.10 23.27 15.31
CA PRO A 169 -13.61 22.16 16.12
C PRO A 169 -12.35 21.49 15.53
N TYR A 170 -11.77 22.04 14.46
CA TYR A 170 -10.66 21.44 13.73
C TYR A 170 -9.32 21.92 14.29
N SER A 171 -8.37 20.98 14.37
CA SER A 171 -6.96 21.24 14.69
C SER A 171 -6.11 20.96 13.45
N TYR A 172 -5.10 21.80 13.24
CA TYR A 172 -4.20 21.68 12.10
C TYR A 172 -2.75 21.62 12.53
N ASP A 173 -1.99 20.78 11.83
CA ASP A 173 -0.55 20.73 11.89
C ASP A 173 -0.01 20.82 10.47
N ASP A 174 0.78 21.84 10.20
CA ASP A 174 1.22 22.16 8.85
C ASP A 174 2.72 22.44 8.75
N ASN A 175 3.26 22.18 7.59
CA ASN A 175 4.59 22.55 7.14
C ASN A 175 4.61 22.61 5.60
N MET A 176 5.76 22.92 4.99
CA MET A 176 5.83 23.04 3.53
C MET A 176 5.51 21.72 2.79
N TRP A 177 5.57 20.55 3.45
CA TRP A 177 5.29 19.24 2.82
C TRP A 177 3.83 18.85 2.85
N GLY A 178 3.04 19.44 3.75
CA GLY A 178 1.58 19.25 3.79
C GLY A 178 0.94 19.69 5.09
N VAL A 179 -0.37 19.62 5.08
CA VAL A 179 -1.26 19.96 6.20
C VAL A 179 -1.97 18.70 6.68
N THR A 180 -2.06 18.54 8.00
CA THR A 180 -2.88 17.52 8.66
C THR A 180 -4.05 18.19 9.37
N GLY A 181 -5.28 17.77 9.08
CA GLY A 181 -6.50 18.21 9.76
C GLY A 181 -7.10 17.09 10.60
N GLU A 182 -7.45 17.40 11.85
CA GLU A 182 -8.10 16.49 12.80
C GLU A 182 -9.25 17.21 13.53
N GLY A 183 -10.11 16.44 14.19
CA GLY A 183 -11.19 16.99 15.01
C GLY A 183 -12.55 17.06 14.30
N GLY A 184 -13.60 17.40 15.07
CA GLY A 184 -14.95 17.54 14.55
C GLY A 184 -15.46 16.33 13.76
N GLU A 185 -16.12 16.59 12.63
CA GLU A 185 -16.68 15.54 11.75
C GLU A 185 -15.59 14.66 11.11
N ILE A 186 -14.32 15.09 11.11
CA ILE A 186 -13.21 14.27 10.62
C ILE A 186 -13.07 13.01 11.48
N GLU A 187 -13.27 13.10 12.80
CA GLU A 187 -13.05 11.97 13.71
C GLU A 187 -14.03 10.81 13.50
N ASN A 188 -15.23 11.09 12.99
CA ASN A 188 -16.24 10.05 12.75
C ASN A 188 -16.22 9.60 11.27
N PRO A 189 -15.70 8.39 10.94
CA PRO A 189 -15.63 7.89 9.57
C PRO A 189 -16.99 7.73 8.88
N ALA A 190 -18.09 7.67 9.64
CA ALA A 190 -19.45 7.58 9.08
C ALA A 190 -20.00 8.92 8.57
N LEU A 191 -19.34 10.03 8.90
CA LEU A 191 -19.76 11.37 8.45
C LEU A 191 -18.94 11.84 7.26
N ILE A 192 -19.59 12.61 6.38
CA ILE A 192 -18.91 13.35 5.31
C ILE A 192 -18.49 14.70 5.90
N PRO A 193 -17.18 14.99 6.04
CA PRO A 193 -16.74 16.25 6.60
C PRO A 193 -16.98 17.41 5.60
N PRO A 194 -17.30 18.61 6.09
CA PRO A 194 -17.54 19.79 5.25
C PRO A 194 -16.19 20.34 4.71
N LEU A 195 -15.66 19.73 3.66
CA LEU A 195 -14.32 20.05 3.12
C LEU A 195 -14.10 21.54 2.86
N LYS A 196 -15.15 22.26 2.43
CA LYS A 196 -15.06 23.71 2.16
C LYS A 196 -14.65 24.53 3.40
N ASP A 197 -15.02 24.05 4.59
CA ASP A 197 -14.70 24.72 5.85
C ASP A 197 -13.40 24.23 6.47
N ILE A 198 -12.89 23.10 5.98
CA ILE A 198 -11.74 22.39 6.56
C ILE A 198 -10.46 22.66 5.78
N LEU A 199 -10.50 22.60 4.43
CA LEU A 199 -9.30 22.72 3.60
C LEU A 199 -8.60 24.06 3.81
N GLN A 200 -7.27 24.01 3.93
CA GLN A 200 -6.42 25.17 4.20
C GLN A 200 -5.64 25.64 2.96
N VAL A 201 -5.20 24.70 2.11
CA VAL A 201 -4.31 24.98 0.97
C VAL A 201 -4.90 24.51 -0.36
N CYS A 202 -5.84 23.59 -0.34
CA CYS A 202 -6.44 23.01 -1.54
C CYS A 202 -7.82 23.57 -1.84
N SER A 203 -8.08 23.88 -3.10
CA SER A 203 -9.43 24.11 -3.61
C SER A 203 -10.21 22.80 -3.68
N LEU A 204 -11.54 22.86 -3.57
CA LEU A 204 -12.36 21.70 -3.91
C LEU A 204 -12.25 21.39 -5.41
N PRO A 205 -12.30 20.11 -5.83
CA PRO A 205 -12.25 19.74 -7.24
C PRO A 205 -13.30 20.42 -8.12
N GLU A 206 -14.50 20.65 -7.59
CA GLU A 206 -15.59 21.38 -8.26
C GLU A 206 -15.28 22.85 -8.47
N ASP A 207 -14.55 23.49 -7.55
CA ASP A 207 -14.16 24.92 -7.61
C ASP A 207 -12.83 25.11 -8.36
N ALA A 208 -12.10 24.03 -8.63
CA ALA A 208 -10.82 24.07 -9.34
C ALA A 208 -10.97 24.35 -10.84
N PRO A 209 -9.93 24.93 -11.50
CA PRO A 209 -9.98 25.24 -12.92
C PRO A 209 -10.33 24.05 -13.80
N ASN A 210 -11.15 24.27 -14.83
CA ASN A 210 -11.54 23.25 -15.81
C ASN A 210 -10.42 22.95 -16.83
N LYS A 211 -9.46 23.88 -17.00
CA LYS A 211 -8.33 23.71 -17.92
C LYS A 211 -7.17 23.05 -17.18
N PRO A 212 -6.61 21.96 -17.71
CA PRO A 212 -5.42 21.37 -17.13
C PRO A 212 -4.21 22.30 -17.21
N GLU A 213 -3.32 22.18 -16.23
CA GLU A 213 -1.99 22.80 -16.24
C GLU A 213 -0.94 21.70 -16.42
N ILE A 214 0.02 21.91 -17.31
CA ILE A 214 1.17 21.01 -17.47
C ILE A 214 2.34 21.63 -16.72
N VAL A 215 2.86 20.85 -15.78
CA VAL A 215 4.04 21.19 -14.98
C VAL A 215 5.18 20.30 -15.43
N GLU A 216 6.26 20.91 -15.90
CA GLU A 216 7.48 20.20 -16.27
C GLU A 216 8.45 20.24 -15.08
N LEU A 217 8.85 19.07 -14.59
CA LEU A 217 9.80 18.90 -13.50
C LEU A 217 11.09 18.26 -14.03
N GLU A 218 12.21 18.91 -13.77
CA GLU A 218 13.55 18.38 -14.05
C GLU A 218 14.12 17.76 -12.77
N PHE A 219 14.60 16.52 -12.88
CA PHE A 219 15.19 15.76 -11.78
C PHE A 219 16.67 15.49 -12.00
N VAL A 220 17.43 15.57 -10.92
CA VAL A 220 18.84 15.15 -10.85
C VAL A 220 19.00 14.23 -9.64
N LYS A 221 19.41 12.99 -9.88
CA LYS A 221 19.62 11.97 -8.83
C LYS A 221 18.43 11.85 -7.87
N GLY A 222 17.23 11.77 -8.43
CA GLY A 222 15.98 11.61 -7.70
C GLY A 222 15.38 12.87 -7.08
N LEU A 223 16.04 14.03 -7.19
CA LEU A 223 15.54 15.28 -6.62
C LEU A 223 15.10 16.26 -7.71
N PRO A 224 13.93 16.92 -7.55
CA PRO A 224 13.52 17.95 -8.50
C PRO A 224 14.36 19.21 -8.31
N VAL A 225 14.89 19.75 -9.41
CA VAL A 225 15.78 20.92 -9.42
C VAL A 225 15.22 22.11 -10.20
N ALA A 226 14.21 21.88 -11.06
CA ALA A 226 13.58 22.95 -11.84
C ALA A 226 12.09 22.70 -12.06
N ILE A 227 11.32 23.79 -12.21
CA ILE A 227 9.93 23.80 -12.68
C ILE A 227 9.88 24.62 -13.97
N ASN A 228 9.36 24.03 -15.06
CA ASN A 228 9.19 24.69 -16.36
C ASN A 228 10.49 25.38 -16.83
N GLY A 229 11.63 24.68 -16.70
CA GLY A 229 12.97 25.16 -17.08
C GLY A 229 13.60 26.17 -16.11
N LYS A 230 12.91 26.57 -15.04
CA LYS A 230 13.45 27.49 -14.04
C LYS A 230 14.03 26.74 -12.86
N GLN A 231 15.34 26.76 -12.70
CA GLN A 231 16.04 26.20 -11.54
C GLN A 231 15.75 26.96 -10.25
N MET A 232 15.60 26.25 -9.15
CA MET A 232 15.39 26.83 -7.81
C MET A 232 15.77 25.86 -6.71
N LYS A 233 15.98 26.40 -5.48
CA LYS A 233 16.16 25.57 -4.29
C LYS A 233 14.94 24.71 -4.03
N LEU A 234 15.13 23.50 -3.47
CA LEU A 234 14.08 22.52 -3.21
C LEU A 234 12.94 23.12 -2.37
N ALA A 235 13.24 23.89 -1.32
CA ALA A 235 12.20 24.54 -0.49
C ALA A 235 11.28 25.44 -1.34
N ASN A 236 11.86 26.27 -2.21
CA ASN A 236 11.09 27.17 -3.07
C ASN A 236 10.29 26.42 -4.14
N LEU A 237 10.84 25.31 -4.65
CA LEU A 237 10.18 24.42 -5.59
C LEU A 237 8.93 23.80 -4.97
N ILE A 238 9.03 23.27 -3.76
CA ILE A 238 7.92 22.72 -3.00
C ILE A 238 6.81 23.76 -2.78
N LEU A 239 7.19 24.95 -2.31
CA LEU A 239 6.23 26.04 -2.06
C LEU A 239 5.54 26.51 -3.37
N ALA A 240 6.23 26.50 -4.50
CA ALA A 240 5.64 26.82 -5.80
C ALA A 240 4.65 25.73 -6.25
N LEU A 241 4.99 24.46 -6.07
CA LEU A 241 4.11 23.34 -6.41
C LEU A 241 2.89 23.24 -5.50
N ASN A 242 3.02 23.62 -4.22
CA ASN A 242 1.86 23.72 -3.33
C ASN A 242 0.82 24.71 -3.86
N LYS A 243 1.25 25.85 -4.42
CA LYS A 243 0.34 26.83 -5.03
C LYS A 243 -0.33 26.27 -6.29
N ILE A 244 0.42 25.59 -7.15
CA ILE A 244 -0.12 25.00 -8.38
C ILE A 244 -1.08 23.86 -8.03
N GLY A 245 -0.64 22.89 -7.24
CA GLY A 245 -1.44 21.74 -6.87
C GLY A 245 -2.66 22.11 -6.04
N GLY A 246 -2.51 23.00 -5.04
CA GLY A 246 -3.60 23.49 -4.21
C GLY A 246 -4.70 24.19 -5.03
N LYS A 247 -4.34 25.05 -5.99
CA LYS A 247 -5.26 25.66 -6.94
C LYS A 247 -6.11 24.63 -7.69
N HIS A 248 -5.55 23.47 -7.98
CA HIS A 248 -6.22 22.38 -8.68
C HIS A 248 -6.82 21.32 -7.74
N GLY A 249 -6.75 21.52 -6.42
CA GLY A 249 -7.28 20.58 -5.42
C GLY A 249 -6.52 19.25 -5.32
N VAL A 250 -5.26 19.21 -5.77
CA VAL A 250 -4.42 18.01 -5.76
C VAL A 250 -3.89 17.74 -4.35
N GLY A 251 -3.79 16.47 -3.99
CA GLY A 251 -3.17 16.02 -2.74
C GLY A 251 -4.12 16.00 -1.53
N VAL A 252 -5.42 16.13 -1.72
CA VAL A 252 -6.41 15.96 -0.65
C VAL A 252 -6.66 14.47 -0.42
N THR A 253 -6.44 14.00 0.79
CA THR A 253 -6.59 12.58 1.14
C THR A 253 -7.34 12.39 2.46
N HIS A 254 -8.39 11.57 2.44
CA HIS A 254 -9.01 11.02 3.64
C HIS A 254 -8.36 9.67 3.93
N HIS A 255 -7.78 9.52 5.12
CA HIS A 255 -7.11 8.29 5.47
C HIS A 255 -7.53 7.79 6.85
N ILE A 256 -7.93 6.52 6.93
CA ILE A 256 -8.11 5.82 8.21
C ILE A 256 -6.79 5.13 8.50
N GLU A 257 -6.01 5.70 9.42
CA GLU A 257 -4.67 5.25 9.75
C GLU A 257 -4.60 4.43 11.04
N ASP A 258 -3.59 3.60 11.11
CA ASP A 258 -3.22 2.88 12.33
C ASP A 258 -2.13 3.66 13.06
N ARG A 259 -2.48 4.33 14.17
CA ARG A 259 -1.50 5.03 15.02
C ARG A 259 -0.61 4.06 15.75
N VAL A 260 0.65 4.41 15.94
CA VAL A 260 1.65 3.62 16.68
C VAL A 260 1.17 3.29 18.09
N VAL A 261 0.43 4.21 18.71
CA VAL A 261 -0.19 4.03 20.04
C VAL A 261 -1.37 3.03 20.04
N GLY A 262 -1.68 2.39 18.93
CA GLY A 262 -2.72 1.34 18.82
C GLY A 262 -4.12 1.87 18.53
N LEU A 263 -4.30 3.15 18.22
CA LEU A 263 -5.58 3.75 17.86
C LEU A 263 -5.79 3.74 16.35
N LYS A 264 -7.01 3.49 15.91
CA LYS A 264 -7.45 3.71 14.54
C LYS A 264 -8.18 5.05 14.48
N VAL A 265 -7.69 5.94 13.62
CA VAL A 265 -8.23 7.30 13.48
C VAL A 265 -8.37 7.69 12.02
N ARG A 266 -9.29 8.62 11.72
CA ARG A 266 -9.34 9.27 10.41
C ARG A 266 -8.66 10.64 10.49
N GLY A 267 -7.72 10.88 9.57
CA GLY A 267 -7.12 12.17 9.28
C GLY A 267 -7.54 12.69 7.91
N LEU A 268 -7.52 14.00 7.75
CA LEU A 268 -7.62 14.69 6.46
C LEU A 268 -6.28 15.35 6.16
N TYR A 269 -5.72 15.04 5.01
CA TYR A 269 -4.39 15.50 4.61
C TYR A 269 -4.47 16.33 3.34
N GLU A 270 -3.66 17.38 3.26
CA GLU A 270 -3.46 18.20 2.06
C GLU A 270 -1.95 18.24 1.79
N ALA A 271 -1.52 17.64 0.68
CA ALA A 271 -0.09 17.55 0.32
C ALA A 271 0.14 17.77 -1.18
N PRO A 272 -0.18 18.97 -1.71
CA PRO A 272 -0.20 19.22 -3.16
C PRO A 272 1.16 19.00 -3.83
N ALA A 273 2.22 19.57 -3.29
CA ALA A 273 3.57 19.40 -3.85
C ALA A 273 4.06 17.96 -3.74
N ALA A 274 3.80 17.30 -2.61
CA ALA A 274 4.20 15.91 -2.39
C ALA A 274 3.56 14.98 -3.43
N GLU A 275 2.26 15.12 -3.69
CA GLU A 275 1.56 14.32 -4.69
C GLU A 275 2.15 14.51 -6.10
N ILE A 276 2.40 15.77 -6.51
CA ILE A 276 2.96 16.08 -7.83
C ILE A 276 4.39 15.55 -7.97
N ILE A 277 5.24 15.78 -6.96
CA ILE A 277 6.66 15.38 -6.99
C ILE A 277 6.79 13.87 -6.96
N ILE A 278 6.07 13.19 -6.07
CA ILE A 278 6.16 11.71 -5.92
C ILE A 278 5.58 11.02 -7.14
N GLU A 279 4.49 11.52 -7.74
CA GLU A 279 3.96 10.99 -9.00
C GLU A 279 5.00 11.10 -10.13
N ALA A 280 5.65 12.25 -10.27
CA ALA A 280 6.70 12.46 -11.26
C ALA A 280 7.92 11.56 -11.01
N HIS A 281 8.44 11.56 -9.76
CA HIS A 281 9.59 10.78 -9.36
C HIS A 281 9.39 9.28 -9.60
N ARG A 282 8.26 8.73 -9.16
CA ARG A 282 7.92 7.31 -9.32
C ARG A 282 7.90 6.88 -10.78
N ASN A 283 7.37 7.72 -11.67
CA ASN A 283 7.35 7.42 -13.10
C ASN A 283 8.75 7.47 -13.73
N LEU A 284 9.57 8.45 -13.35
CA LEU A 284 10.95 8.55 -13.81
C LEU A 284 11.81 7.37 -13.29
N GLU A 285 11.73 7.07 -11.99
CA GLU A 285 12.42 5.95 -11.36
C GLU A 285 12.08 4.62 -12.05
N LYS A 286 10.79 4.38 -12.31
CA LYS A 286 10.32 3.19 -12.99
C LYS A 286 10.88 3.07 -14.42
N TYR A 287 11.10 4.19 -15.10
CA TYR A 287 11.54 4.23 -16.49
C TYR A 287 13.04 3.98 -16.66
N VAL A 288 13.83 4.18 -15.60
CA VAL A 288 15.29 3.95 -15.58
C VAL A 288 15.71 2.68 -14.85
N SER A 289 14.77 2.00 -14.20
CA SER A 289 15.05 0.85 -13.33
C SER A 289 14.58 -0.46 -13.95
N THR A 290 15.34 -1.52 -13.73
CA THR A 290 14.96 -2.88 -14.11
C THR A 290 13.75 -3.36 -13.33
N ARG A 291 13.10 -4.44 -13.81
CA ARG A 291 11.97 -5.05 -13.09
C ARG A 291 12.32 -5.43 -11.65
N MET A 292 13.48 -6.04 -11.45
CA MET A 292 13.92 -6.50 -10.11
C MET A 292 14.19 -5.33 -9.17
N GLU A 293 14.79 -4.25 -9.66
CA GLU A 293 14.99 -3.03 -8.89
C GLU A 293 13.65 -2.39 -8.50
N ASN A 294 12.70 -2.29 -9.44
CA ASN A 294 11.37 -1.73 -9.17
C ASN A 294 10.59 -2.55 -8.11
N GLU A 295 10.66 -3.89 -8.18
CA GLU A 295 10.02 -4.78 -7.21
C GLU A 295 10.63 -4.57 -5.81
N PHE A 296 11.94 -4.65 -5.69
CA PHE A 296 12.63 -4.52 -4.39
C PHE A 296 12.52 -3.10 -3.82
N LYS A 297 12.67 -2.07 -4.66
CA LYS A 297 12.53 -0.67 -4.24
C LYS A 297 11.16 -0.39 -3.62
N SER A 298 10.09 -0.95 -4.18
CA SER A 298 8.74 -0.75 -3.62
C SER A 298 8.59 -1.28 -2.19
N GLU A 299 9.27 -2.39 -1.86
CA GLU A 299 9.30 -2.94 -0.50
C GLU A 299 10.12 -2.04 0.46
N ILE A 300 11.24 -1.51 -0.03
CA ILE A 300 12.08 -0.58 0.72
C ILE A 300 11.33 0.72 1.02
N ASP A 301 10.59 1.28 0.04
CA ASP A 301 9.79 2.50 0.20
C ASP A 301 8.73 2.33 1.29
N ILE A 302 8.04 1.19 1.32
CA ILE A 302 7.07 0.86 2.36
C ILE A 302 7.75 0.82 3.73
N LYS A 303 8.89 0.16 3.85
CA LYS A 303 9.65 0.06 5.11
C LYS A 303 10.15 1.43 5.57
N TRP A 304 10.62 2.25 4.63
CA TRP A 304 11.04 3.63 4.90
C TRP A 304 9.87 4.44 5.50
N GLY A 305 8.71 4.41 4.85
CA GLY A 305 7.50 5.10 5.31
C GLY A 305 7.08 4.67 6.73
N TYR A 306 7.08 3.37 7.01
CA TYR A 306 6.78 2.83 8.35
C TYR A 306 7.80 3.27 9.41
N THR A 307 9.08 3.26 9.08
CA THR A 307 10.16 3.67 9.98
C THR A 307 10.01 5.12 10.40
N VAL A 308 9.76 6.02 9.43
CA VAL A 308 9.56 7.44 9.70
C VAL A 308 8.23 7.69 10.43
N TYR A 309 7.15 7.04 10.01
CA TYR A 309 5.86 7.16 10.68
C TYR A 309 5.94 6.80 12.16
N SER A 310 6.74 5.77 12.49
CA SER A 310 6.94 5.25 13.84
C SER A 310 7.92 6.06 14.71
N GLY A 311 8.57 7.08 14.14
CA GLY A 311 9.50 7.95 14.89
C GLY A 311 10.94 7.42 14.96
N PHE A 312 11.32 6.47 14.12
CA PHE A 312 12.65 5.83 14.11
C PHE A 312 13.63 6.50 13.13
N TRP A 313 13.64 7.84 13.08
CA TRP A 313 14.52 8.61 12.19
C TRP A 313 16.02 8.34 12.42
N TYR A 314 16.43 8.11 13.67
CA TYR A 314 17.82 7.85 14.07
C TYR A 314 18.11 6.37 14.33
N GLU A 315 17.22 5.46 13.93
CA GLU A 315 17.45 4.02 13.98
C GLU A 315 18.53 3.62 12.95
N PRO A 316 19.59 2.85 13.31
CA PRO A 316 20.61 2.43 12.34
C PRO A 316 20.04 1.73 11.11
N TYR A 317 18.97 0.98 11.26
CA TYR A 317 18.23 0.38 10.14
C TYR A 317 17.76 1.39 9.09
N PHE A 318 17.36 2.59 9.52
CA PHE A 318 16.93 3.67 8.64
C PHE A 318 18.06 4.17 7.73
N GLU A 319 19.30 4.21 8.23
CA GLU A 319 20.48 4.56 7.43
C GLU A 319 20.72 3.53 6.31
N HIS A 320 20.52 2.23 6.59
CA HIS A 320 20.64 1.19 5.57
C HIS A 320 19.57 1.34 4.46
N LEU A 321 18.33 1.72 4.83
CA LEU A 321 17.30 2.02 3.84
C LEU A 321 17.68 3.22 2.98
N ASN A 322 18.17 4.31 3.59
CA ASN A 322 18.60 5.50 2.87
C ASN A 322 19.79 5.20 1.95
N ALA A 323 20.77 4.41 2.37
CA ALA A 323 21.92 4.04 1.55
C ALA A 323 21.49 3.31 0.26
N TYR A 324 20.54 2.36 0.37
CA TYR A 324 19.98 1.68 -0.81
C TYR A 324 19.21 2.67 -1.70
N ILE A 325 18.38 3.52 -1.10
CA ILE A 325 17.56 4.50 -1.82
C ILE A 325 18.45 5.51 -2.55
N ASP A 326 19.51 5.98 -1.92
CA ASP A 326 20.44 6.95 -2.52
C ASP A 326 21.19 6.33 -3.70
N ASP A 327 21.70 5.11 -3.58
CA ASP A 327 22.34 4.39 -4.68
C ASP A 327 21.39 4.18 -5.86
N GLN A 328 20.18 3.72 -5.59
CA GLN A 328 19.13 3.53 -6.61
C GLN A 328 18.80 4.83 -7.34
N ASN A 329 18.81 5.97 -6.64
CA ASN A 329 18.46 7.27 -7.20
C ASN A 329 19.59 7.93 -8.02
N GLU A 330 20.83 7.43 -8.00
CA GLU A 330 21.94 7.98 -8.79
C GLU A 330 21.62 8.08 -10.30
N LYS A 331 20.81 7.17 -10.83
CA LYS A 331 20.38 7.13 -12.23
C LYS A 331 19.04 7.82 -12.50
N VAL A 332 18.31 8.26 -11.46
CA VAL A 332 16.99 8.88 -11.59
C VAL A 332 17.16 10.37 -11.93
N SER A 333 17.49 10.64 -13.18
CA SER A 333 17.68 12.00 -13.71
C SER A 333 16.99 12.14 -15.06
N GLY A 334 16.26 13.24 -15.26
CA GLY A 334 15.47 13.48 -16.47
C GLY A 334 14.35 14.47 -16.25
N THR A 335 13.46 14.57 -17.21
CA THR A 335 12.34 15.53 -17.21
C THR A 335 11.01 14.77 -17.23
N VAL A 336 10.09 15.18 -16.37
CA VAL A 336 8.74 14.62 -16.31
C VAL A 336 7.72 15.74 -16.49
N LYS A 337 6.75 15.55 -17.40
CA LYS A 337 5.61 16.44 -17.56
C LYS A 337 4.43 15.87 -16.78
N VAL A 338 3.94 16.61 -15.80
CA VAL A 338 2.81 16.25 -14.97
C VAL A 338 1.61 17.09 -15.37
N ARG A 339 0.52 16.42 -15.71
CA ARG A 339 -0.78 17.07 -15.96
C ARG A 339 -1.54 17.19 -14.63
N VAL A 340 -1.89 18.41 -14.27
CA VAL A 340 -2.55 18.76 -13.02
C VAL A 340 -3.95 19.27 -13.30
N ILE A 341 -4.98 18.63 -12.77
CA ILE A 341 -6.37 19.03 -12.96
C ILE A 341 -7.30 18.40 -11.91
N LYS A 342 -8.15 19.21 -11.30
CA LYS A 342 -9.31 18.76 -10.48
C LYS A 342 -9.01 17.58 -9.56
N GLY A 343 -8.05 17.73 -8.67
CA GLY A 343 -7.66 16.72 -7.69
C GLY A 343 -6.69 15.64 -8.20
N ARG A 344 -6.26 15.70 -9.47
CA ARG A 344 -5.35 14.70 -10.06
C ARG A 344 -4.05 15.32 -10.51
N ALA A 345 -2.97 14.59 -10.26
CA ALA A 345 -1.67 14.76 -10.88
C ALA A 345 -1.31 13.47 -11.62
N GLU A 346 -0.93 13.58 -12.88
CA GLU A 346 -0.59 12.43 -13.74
C GLU A 346 0.69 12.72 -14.51
N ALA A 347 1.69 11.87 -14.39
CA ALA A 347 2.87 11.91 -15.25
C ALA A 347 2.48 11.48 -16.68
N VAL A 348 2.52 12.41 -17.62
CA VAL A 348 2.05 12.22 -19.01
C VAL A 348 3.18 12.10 -20.03
N ALA A 349 4.40 12.52 -19.68
CA ALA A 349 5.59 12.30 -20.49
C ALA A 349 6.82 12.23 -19.59
N VAL A 350 7.76 11.36 -19.95
CA VAL A 350 9.04 11.16 -19.26
C VAL A 350 10.15 11.14 -20.30
N GLU A 351 11.18 11.94 -20.07
CA GLU A 351 12.37 12.01 -20.92
C GLU A 351 13.62 11.88 -20.05
N THR A 352 14.52 10.97 -20.39
CA THR A 352 15.74 10.73 -19.63
C THR A 352 16.82 10.10 -20.52
N PRO A 353 18.12 10.46 -20.34
CA PRO A 353 19.21 9.78 -21.01
C PRO A 353 19.49 8.37 -20.44
N ASN A 354 18.94 8.04 -19.27
CA ASN A 354 19.22 6.80 -18.52
C ASN A 354 18.16 5.71 -18.76
N THR A 355 17.26 5.91 -19.74
CA THR A 355 16.19 4.94 -19.99
C THR A 355 16.72 3.58 -20.42
N ILE A 356 16.07 2.52 -19.94
CA ILE A 356 16.24 1.15 -20.46
C ILE A 356 15.14 0.77 -21.46
N PHE A 357 14.28 1.72 -21.82
CA PHE A 357 13.28 1.55 -22.86
C PHE A 357 13.93 1.61 -24.25
N GLU A 358 13.62 0.62 -25.08
CA GLU A 358 14.04 0.55 -26.48
C GLU A 358 12.80 0.46 -27.38
N GLU A 359 12.54 1.53 -28.13
CA GLU A 359 11.34 1.67 -28.94
C GLU A 359 11.18 0.52 -29.95
N LYS A 360 12.29 0.13 -30.62
CA LYS A 360 12.29 -0.94 -31.63
C LYS A 360 11.97 -2.32 -31.04
N LEU A 361 12.25 -2.54 -29.75
CA LEU A 361 11.87 -3.77 -29.04
C LEU A 361 10.44 -3.73 -28.54
N ALA A 362 9.97 -2.57 -28.10
CA ALA A 362 8.67 -2.40 -27.42
C ALA A 362 7.50 -2.13 -28.39
N THR A 363 7.78 -1.75 -29.63
CA THR A 363 6.76 -1.39 -30.62
C THR A 363 5.87 -2.58 -31.00
N PHE A 364 4.57 -2.32 -31.21
CA PHE A 364 3.62 -3.25 -31.79
C PHE A 364 3.65 -3.29 -33.33
N MET A 365 4.52 -2.52 -33.95
CA MET A 365 4.69 -2.51 -35.42
C MET A 365 5.27 -3.86 -35.88
N ALA A 366 4.97 -4.23 -37.13
CA ALA A 366 5.49 -5.47 -37.73
C ALA A 366 7.03 -5.49 -37.82
N SER A 367 7.65 -4.32 -37.95
CA SER A 367 9.12 -4.12 -37.94
C SER A 367 9.68 -3.95 -36.54
N THR A 368 9.57 -4.98 -35.72
CA THR A 368 10.16 -5.01 -34.37
C THR A 368 11.47 -5.82 -34.37
N ASP A 369 12.44 -5.40 -33.55
CA ASP A 369 13.67 -6.17 -33.29
C ASP A 369 13.44 -7.26 -32.22
N PHE A 370 12.23 -7.31 -31.61
CA PHE A 370 11.88 -8.32 -30.61
C PHE A 370 11.70 -9.71 -31.24
N ASN A 371 12.46 -10.69 -30.75
CA ASN A 371 12.33 -12.08 -31.20
C ASN A 371 11.09 -12.76 -30.60
N GLN A 372 9.94 -12.65 -31.27
CA GLN A 372 8.68 -13.26 -30.81
C GLN A 372 8.74 -14.80 -30.70
N ASN A 373 9.60 -15.47 -31.49
CA ASN A 373 9.74 -16.92 -31.42
C ASN A 373 10.35 -17.43 -30.11
N ALA A 374 11.16 -16.61 -29.43
CA ALA A 374 11.72 -16.95 -28.13
C ALA A 374 10.64 -17.10 -27.05
N SER A 375 9.49 -16.44 -27.21
CA SER A 375 8.40 -16.44 -26.21
C SER A 375 7.83 -17.83 -25.97
N ALA A 376 7.76 -18.68 -27.00
CA ALA A 376 7.23 -20.05 -26.86
C ALA A 376 8.08 -20.89 -25.89
N GLY A 377 9.41 -20.88 -26.06
CA GLY A 377 10.32 -21.58 -25.17
C GLY A 377 10.34 -20.98 -23.75
N PHE A 378 10.32 -19.66 -23.65
CA PHE A 378 10.21 -18.99 -22.34
C PHE A 378 8.96 -19.40 -21.59
N ILE A 379 7.78 -19.37 -22.23
CA ILE A 379 6.51 -19.77 -21.61
C ILE A 379 6.56 -21.21 -21.13
N GLU A 380 7.15 -22.11 -21.92
CA GLU A 380 7.29 -23.52 -21.58
C GLU A 380 8.05 -23.73 -20.27
N LEU A 381 9.20 -23.07 -20.12
CA LEU A 381 10.04 -23.16 -18.93
C LEU A 381 9.42 -22.39 -17.74
N TYR A 382 8.98 -21.17 -17.96
CA TYR A 382 8.47 -20.29 -16.91
C TYR A 382 7.22 -20.85 -16.23
N THR A 383 6.35 -21.54 -16.99
CA THR A 383 5.13 -22.14 -16.45
C THR A 383 5.29 -23.59 -15.99
N LEU A 384 6.51 -24.17 -16.06
CA LEU A 384 6.73 -25.60 -15.82
C LEU A 384 6.26 -26.07 -14.45
N GLN A 385 6.64 -25.36 -13.38
CA GLN A 385 6.23 -25.70 -12.01
C GLN A 385 4.72 -25.62 -11.83
N MET A 386 4.08 -24.56 -12.34
CA MET A 386 2.62 -24.40 -12.31
C MET A 386 1.92 -25.55 -13.01
N ARG A 387 2.39 -25.93 -14.21
CA ARG A 387 1.84 -27.07 -14.97
C ARG A 387 2.05 -28.42 -14.27
N LEU A 388 3.20 -28.61 -13.61
CA LEU A 388 3.46 -29.82 -12.82
C LEU A 388 2.57 -29.87 -11.56
N ALA A 389 2.38 -28.77 -10.87
CA ALA A 389 1.48 -28.69 -9.73
C ALA A 389 0.03 -29.03 -10.12
N GLN A 390 -0.44 -28.56 -11.26
CA GLN A 390 -1.77 -28.88 -11.79
C GLN A 390 -1.92 -30.35 -12.28
N ARG A 391 -0.80 -31.01 -12.62
CA ARG A 391 -0.81 -32.43 -13.05
C ARG A 391 -0.92 -33.42 -11.89
N SER A 392 -0.87 -32.98 -10.66
CA SER A 392 -0.75 -33.86 -9.49
C SER A 392 -2.02 -34.64 -9.16
N GLU A 393 -3.21 -34.27 -9.65
CA GLU A 393 -4.45 -35.01 -9.45
C GLU A 393 -5.13 -35.33 -10.79
N LYS A 394 -4.78 -36.47 -11.38
CA LYS A 394 -5.57 -36.99 -12.51
C LYS A 394 -6.87 -37.58 -12.01
N THR A 395 -7.93 -37.44 -12.80
CA THR A 395 -9.28 -37.90 -12.45
C THR A 395 -9.76 -38.99 -13.43
N ALA A 396 -10.42 -40.01 -12.91
CA ALA A 396 -11.03 -41.04 -13.75
C ALA A 396 -12.48 -41.32 -13.33
N LEU A 397 -13.39 -41.28 -14.30
CA LEU A 397 -14.77 -41.70 -14.13
C LEU A 397 -14.91 -43.18 -14.46
N LEU A 398 -15.50 -43.95 -13.54
CA LEU A 398 -15.75 -45.37 -13.66
C LEU A 398 -17.27 -45.64 -13.68
N SER A 399 -17.77 -46.05 -14.83
CA SER A 399 -19.16 -46.48 -15.05
C SER A 399 -19.16 -47.85 -15.66
N ILE A 400 -19.17 -48.92 -14.83
CA ILE A 400 -18.98 -50.31 -15.27
C ILE A 400 -20.24 -51.09 -14.97
N GLY A 401 -20.79 -51.72 -16.03
CA GLY A 401 -22.09 -52.36 -16.00
C GLY A 401 -22.18 -53.62 -15.15
N SER A 402 -21.71 -54.79 -15.63
CA SER A 402 -21.90 -56.07 -14.96
C SER A 402 -20.96 -56.26 -13.76
N ARG A 403 -21.32 -57.20 -12.84
CA ARG A 403 -20.43 -57.62 -11.76
C ARG A 403 -19.17 -58.29 -12.28
N GLU A 404 -19.32 -59.07 -13.35
CA GLU A 404 -18.22 -59.76 -14.00
C GLU A 404 -17.16 -58.78 -14.57
N ASN A 405 -17.59 -57.73 -15.28
CA ASN A 405 -16.70 -56.70 -15.83
C ASN A 405 -15.99 -55.93 -14.72
N LYS A 406 -16.67 -55.63 -13.57
CA LYS A 406 -16.04 -55.03 -12.43
C LYS A 406 -14.95 -55.91 -11.82
N MET A 407 -15.18 -57.20 -11.70
CA MET A 407 -14.19 -58.15 -11.22
C MET A 407 -12.98 -58.25 -12.16
N LYS A 408 -13.21 -58.33 -13.49
CA LYS A 408 -12.15 -58.34 -14.50
C LYS A 408 -11.27 -57.10 -14.47
N LEU A 409 -11.84 -55.94 -14.11
CA LEU A 409 -11.14 -54.63 -14.03
C LEU A 409 -10.63 -54.29 -12.62
N LYS A 410 -10.84 -55.08 -11.61
CA LYS A 410 -10.41 -54.79 -10.22
C LYS A 410 -8.93 -54.42 -10.14
N LYS A 411 -8.03 -55.23 -10.72
CA LYS A 411 -6.57 -54.94 -10.73
C LYS A 411 -6.23 -53.67 -11.51
N THR A 412 -6.90 -53.42 -12.62
CA THR A 412 -6.74 -52.23 -13.45
C THR A 412 -7.15 -50.96 -12.71
N ILE A 413 -8.28 -50.98 -11.97
CA ILE A 413 -8.72 -49.86 -11.17
C ILE A 413 -7.79 -49.60 -9.97
N HIS A 414 -7.28 -50.68 -9.33
CA HIS A 414 -6.26 -50.57 -8.30
C HIS A 414 -4.96 -49.91 -8.85
N ALA A 415 -4.58 -50.22 -10.06
CA ALA A 415 -3.43 -49.59 -10.74
C ALA A 415 -3.65 -48.10 -10.99
N LEU A 416 -4.85 -47.69 -11.39
CA LEU A 416 -5.20 -46.27 -11.52
C LEU A 416 -5.10 -45.53 -10.16
N ALA A 417 -5.63 -46.12 -9.09
CA ALA A 417 -5.52 -45.56 -7.75
C ALA A 417 -4.04 -45.39 -7.33
N LYS A 418 -3.20 -46.42 -7.55
CA LYS A 418 -1.73 -46.36 -7.29
C LYS A 418 -1.00 -45.33 -8.17
N MET A 419 -1.55 -44.99 -9.31
CA MET A 419 -1.05 -43.92 -10.20
C MET A 419 -1.58 -42.54 -9.80
N ASN A 420 -2.18 -42.38 -8.63
CA ASN A 420 -2.69 -41.14 -8.11
C ASN A 420 -3.87 -40.58 -8.93
N TYR A 421 -4.69 -41.44 -9.53
CA TYR A 421 -5.95 -41.02 -10.10
C TYR A 421 -6.99 -40.89 -8.99
N LYS A 422 -7.63 -39.73 -8.90
CA LYS A 422 -8.83 -39.56 -8.08
C LYS A 422 -9.99 -40.21 -8.79
N LEU A 423 -10.51 -41.27 -8.20
CA LEU A 423 -11.53 -42.12 -8.82
C LEU A 423 -12.93 -41.60 -8.49
N TYR A 424 -13.73 -41.46 -9.52
CA TYR A 424 -15.14 -41.15 -9.44
C TYR A 424 -15.93 -42.35 -10.00
N ALA A 425 -17.02 -42.70 -9.37
CA ALA A 425 -17.77 -43.87 -9.78
C ALA A 425 -19.28 -43.68 -9.72
N THR A 426 -20.00 -44.19 -10.72
CA THR A 426 -21.47 -44.30 -10.66
C THR A 426 -21.91 -45.29 -9.58
N TYR A 427 -23.12 -45.12 -9.04
CA TYR A 427 -23.59 -45.76 -7.82
C TYR A 427 -23.26 -47.26 -7.68
N LYS A 428 -23.61 -48.09 -8.70
CA LYS A 428 -23.35 -49.57 -8.66
C LYS A 428 -21.84 -49.88 -8.71
N THR A 429 -21.05 -49.05 -9.38
CA THR A 429 -19.60 -49.22 -9.47
C THR A 429 -18.96 -48.77 -8.16
N HIS A 430 -19.38 -47.63 -7.60
CA HIS A 430 -18.93 -47.13 -6.29
C HIS A 430 -19.17 -48.18 -5.17
N LYS A 431 -20.39 -48.74 -5.08
CA LYS A 431 -20.73 -49.79 -4.09
C LYS A 431 -19.86 -51.04 -4.20
N PHE A 432 -19.46 -51.37 -5.44
CA PHE A 432 -18.52 -52.47 -5.68
C PHE A 432 -17.12 -52.12 -5.19
N LEU A 433 -16.60 -50.95 -5.59
CA LEU A 433 -15.25 -50.48 -5.20
C LEU A 433 -15.10 -50.36 -3.69
N ALA A 434 -16.09 -49.82 -3.01
CA ALA A 434 -16.12 -49.74 -1.54
C ALA A 434 -15.99 -51.09 -0.85
N ARG A 435 -16.65 -52.15 -1.39
CA ARG A 435 -16.51 -53.51 -0.88
C ARG A 435 -15.14 -54.13 -1.10
N GLU A 436 -14.45 -53.68 -2.14
CA GLU A 436 -13.12 -54.15 -2.51
C GLU A 436 -11.99 -53.28 -1.91
N GLY A 437 -12.34 -52.33 -1.02
CA GLY A 437 -11.35 -51.44 -0.35
C GLY A 437 -10.71 -50.43 -1.27
N ILE A 438 -11.34 -50.09 -2.41
CA ILE A 438 -10.87 -49.07 -3.35
C ILE A 438 -11.67 -47.79 -3.13
N GLU A 439 -10.97 -46.73 -2.73
CA GLU A 439 -11.57 -45.43 -2.49
C GLU A 439 -12.01 -44.80 -3.83
N ALA A 440 -13.25 -44.34 -3.87
CA ALA A 440 -13.81 -43.61 -5.03
C ALA A 440 -14.92 -42.67 -4.54
N ILE A 441 -15.10 -41.57 -5.24
CA ILE A 441 -16.15 -40.59 -4.96
C ILE A 441 -17.42 -41.02 -5.74
N LEU A 442 -18.53 -41.08 -5.06
CA LEU A 442 -19.82 -41.34 -5.69
C LEU A 442 -20.23 -40.18 -6.59
N VAL A 443 -20.58 -40.46 -7.82
CA VAL A 443 -21.18 -39.50 -8.76
C VAL A 443 -22.65 -39.83 -8.96
N ASN A 444 -23.52 -38.86 -8.68
CA ASN A 444 -24.95 -39.01 -8.81
C ASN A 444 -25.40 -38.93 -10.26
N LYS A 445 -26.52 -39.56 -10.58
CA LYS A 445 -27.07 -39.63 -11.96
C LYS A 445 -27.42 -38.23 -12.48
N ILE A 446 -27.47 -38.12 -13.82
CA ILE A 446 -27.88 -36.89 -14.49
C ILE A 446 -29.28 -36.45 -14.06
N SER A 447 -30.22 -37.37 -13.89
CA SER A 447 -31.58 -37.11 -13.40
C SER A 447 -31.69 -36.65 -11.94
N GLU A 448 -30.62 -36.75 -11.15
CA GLU A 448 -30.59 -36.37 -9.72
C GLU A 448 -29.90 -35.00 -9.57
N GLU A 449 -30.40 -33.95 -10.23
CA GLU A 449 -29.76 -32.62 -10.36
C GLU A 449 -29.44 -31.97 -9.00
N SER A 450 -30.22 -32.18 -7.99
CA SER A 450 -30.01 -31.60 -6.64
C SER A 450 -28.88 -32.27 -5.85
N LYS A 451 -28.41 -33.46 -6.24
CA LYS A 451 -27.36 -34.20 -5.55
C LYS A 451 -26.00 -33.92 -6.15
N LYS A 452 -25.03 -33.53 -5.32
CA LYS A 452 -23.66 -33.26 -5.72
C LYS A 452 -22.67 -34.29 -5.19
N PRO A 453 -21.59 -34.63 -5.92
CA PRO A 453 -21.33 -34.24 -7.32
C PRO A 453 -22.32 -34.91 -8.29
N ASN A 454 -22.79 -34.14 -9.29
CA ASN A 454 -23.68 -34.62 -10.34
C ASN A 454 -22.86 -34.92 -11.61
N LEU A 455 -23.23 -36.00 -12.30
CA LEU A 455 -22.54 -36.48 -13.49
C LEU A 455 -22.54 -35.45 -14.63
N LYS A 456 -23.66 -34.76 -14.85
CA LYS A 456 -23.80 -33.73 -15.88
C LYS A 456 -22.84 -32.56 -15.65
N ASP A 457 -22.84 -31.99 -14.43
CA ASP A 457 -21.98 -30.86 -14.08
C ASP A 457 -20.49 -31.19 -14.24
N MET A 458 -20.12 -32.41 -13.87
CA MET A 458 -18.72 -32.86 -13.97
C MET A 458 -18.28 -33.12 -15.40
N LEU A 459 -19.16 -33.60 -16.24
CA LEU A 459 -18.88 -33.77 -17.68
C LEU A 459 -18.85 -32.42 -18.39
N ASP A 460 -19.79 -31.53 -18.11
CA ASP A 460 -19.84 -30.16 -18.69
C ASP A 460 -18.60 -29.33 -18.30
N SER A 461 -18.10 -29.49 -17.08
CA SER A 461 -16.89 -28.81 -16.61
C SER A 461 -15.57 -29.50 -17.02
N ASN A 462 -15.63 -30.53 -17.84
CA ASN A 462 -14.48 -31.31 -18.36
C ASN A 462 -13.53 -31.79 -17.21
N ARG A 463 -14.11 -32.33 -16.14
CA ARG A 463 -13.40 -32.72 -14.91
C ARG A 463 -12.66 -34.06 -14.97
N PHE A 464 -12.74 -34.81 -16.09
CA PHE A 464 -12.16 -36.13 -16.19
C PHE A 464 -11.04 -36.23 -17.22
N ASP A 465 -9.90 -36.79 -16.82
CA ASP A 465 -8.77 -37.14 -17.72
C ASP A 465 -8.98 -38.49 -18.40
N LEU A 466 -9.78 -39.36 -17.78
CA LEU A 466 -10.09 -40.71 -18.29
C LEU A 466 -11.51 -41.11 -17.93
N ILE A 467 -12.21 -41.68 -18.86
CA ILE A 467 -13.52 -42.27 -18.64
C ILE A 467 -13.48 -43.76 -19.01
N ILE A 468 -13.82 -44.64 -18.06
CA ILE A 468 -14.05 -46.07 -18.30
C ILE A 468 -15.55 -46.32 -18.21
N ASN A 469 -16.20 -46.41 -19.36
CA ASN A 469 -17.64 -46.62 -19.47
C ASN A 469 -17.95 -47.95 -20.18
N ILE A 470 -18.12 -49.02 -19.38
CA ILE A 470 -18.39 -50.37 -19.90
C ILE A 470 -19.88 -50.68 -19.77
N PRO A 471 -20.63 -50.91 -20.83
CA PRO A 471 -22.05 -51.26 -20.80
C PRO A 471 -22.29 -52.63 -20.14
N SER A 472 -23.49 -52.85 -19.63
CA SER A 472 -23.89 -54.13 -19.02
C SER A 472 -24.12 -55.22 -20.05
N ASP A 473 -24.69 -54.84 -21.18
CA ASP A 473 -25.03 -55.67 -22.32
C ASP A 473 -24.99 -54.77 -23.58
N PRO A 474 -23.98 -54.94 -24.44
CA PRO A 474 -23.82 -54.10 -25.61
C PRO A 474 -25.01 -54.20 -26.59
N ASP A 475 -25.61 -55.38 -26.72
CA ASP A 475 -26.68 -55.64 -27.70
C ASP A 475 -28.05 -55.08 -27.31
N LYS A 476 -28.27 -54.82 -26.00
CA LYS A 476 -29.50 -54.21 -25.49
C LYS A 476 -29.53 -52.68 -25.54
N GLU A 477 -28.38 -52.02 -25.51
CA GLU A 477 -28.33 -50.56 -25.58
C GLU A 477 -28.66 -49.99 -26.96
N GLU A 478 -28.48 -50.77 -28.03
CA GLU A 478 -28.79 -50.34 -29.42
C GLU A 478 -30.28 -50.38 -29.76
N ARG A 479 -31.13 -51.00 -28.94
CA ARG A 479 -32.55 -51.30 -29.26
C ARG A 479 -33.60 -50.43 -28.52
N SER A 480 -33.24 -49.41 -27.77
CA SER A 480 -34.23 -48.60 -27.05
C SER A 480 -34.43 -47.23 -27.71
N ASP A 481 -35.59 -47.02 -28.32
CA ASP A 481 -36.07 -45.74 -28.89
C ASP A 481 -36.56 -44.73 -27.80
N LYS A 482 -36.28 -44.95 -26.52
CA LYS A 482 -36.75 -44.11 -25.41
C LYS A 482 -35.60 -43.72 -24.53
N GLU A 483 -35.43 -42.39 -24.33
CA GLU A 483 -34.50 -41.68 -23.46
C GLU A 483 -33.08 -42.27 -23.37
N LEU A 484 -32.07 -41.46 -23.68
CA LEU A 484 -30.66 -41.84 -23.56
C LEU A 484 -30.33 -42.32 -22.15
N THR A 485 -29.68 -43.47 -22.04
CA THR A 485 -29.16 -43.92 -20.73
C THR A 485 -27.98 -43.04 -20.27
N ASP A 486 -27.75 -42.97 -18.93
CA ASP A 486 -26.56 -42.26 -18.38
C ASP A 486 -25.26 -42.69 -19.09
N GLY A 487 -25.15 -43.99 -19.48
CA GLY A 487 -23.98 -44.51 -20.23
C GLY A 487 -23.82 -43.92 -21.63
N GLN A 488 -24.93 -43.73 -22.34
CA GLN A 488 -24.94 -43.12 -23.68
C GLN A 488 -24.59 -41.63 -23.59
N VAL A 489 -25.15 -40.91 -22.60
CA VAL A 489 -24.82 -39.49 -22.36
C VAL A 489 -23.33 -39.32 -22.02
N ILE A 490 -22.78 -40.18 -21.14
CA ILE A 490 -21.34 -40.17 -20.82
C ILE A 490 -20.50 -40.30 -22.10
N ARG A 491 -20.87 -41.22 -23.02
CA ARG A 491 -20.14 -41.42 -24.27
C ARG A 491 -20.22 -40.21 -25.20
N GLN A 492 -21.41 -39.64 -25.37
CA GLN A 492 -21.60 -38.45 -26.22
C GLN A 492 -20.80 -37.24 -25.67
N MET A 493 -20.85 -37.00 -24.38
CA MET A 493 -20.14 -35.89 -23.78
C MET A 493 -18.62 -36.11 -23.75
N ALA A 494 -18.15 -37.33 -23.53
CA ALA A 494 -16.73 -37.64 -23.64
C ALA A 494 -16.17 -37.31 -25.03
N VAL A 495 -16.90 -37.64 -26.10
CA VAL A 495 -16.53 -37.31 -27.49
C VAL A 495 -16.57 -35.79 -27.69
N LYS A 496 -17.65 -35.12 -27.27
CA LYS A 496 -17.81 -33.67 -27.40
C LYS A 496 -16.67 -32.90 -26.72
N ASN A 497 -16.24 -33.35 -25.54
CA ASN A 497 -15.23 -32.68 -24.72
C ASN A 497 -13.82 -33.23 -24.97
N ASN A 498 -13.62 -34.10 -25.96
CA ASN A 498 -12.34 -34.72 -26.29
C ASN A 498 -11.67 -35.43 -25.10
N VAL A 499 -12.45 -36.06 -24.22
CA VAL A 499 -11.96 -36.81 -23.07
C VAL A 499 -11.62 -38.24 -23.48
N LYS A 500 -10.44 -38.74 -23.05
CA LYS A 500 -10.04 -40.11 -23.33
C LYS A 500 -11.01 -41.09 -22.70
N MET A 501 -11.67 -41.89 -23.52
CA MET A 501 -12.68 -42.83 -23.06
C MET A 501 -12.43 -44.25 -23.61
N VAL A 502 -12.76 -45.26 -22.79
CA VAL A 502 -12.73 -46.67 -23.17
C VAL A 502 -14.05 -47.34 -22.79
N THR A 503 -14.51 -48.24 -23.68
CA THR A 503 -15.83 -48.90 -23.60
C THR A 503 -15.76 -50.42 -23.52
N SER A 504 -14.55 -51.03 -23.59
CA SER A 504 -14.34 -52.45 -23.42
C SER A 504 -13.36 -52.78 -22.30
N VAL A 505 -13.46 -53.96 -21.71
CA VAL A 505 -12.62 -54.44 -20.62
C VAL A 505 -11.18 -54.60 -21.07
N GLU A 506 -10.97 -55.15 -22.28
CA GLU A 506 -9.66 -55.40 -22.87
C GLU A 506 -8.90 -54.13 -23.12
N VAL A 507 -9.54 -53.15 -23.78
CA VAL A 507 -8.95 -51.84 -24.06
C VAL A 507 -8.64 -51.09 -22.76
N ALA A 508 -9.49 -51.21 -21.73
CA ALA A 508 -9.22 -50.56 -20.44
C ALA A 508 -7.96 -51.14 -19.76
N LYS A 509 -7.75 -52.46 -19.81
CA LYS A 509 -6.55 -53.10 -19.29
C LYS A 509 -5.29 -52.64 -20.02
N GLU A 510 -5.31 -52.75 -21.35
CA GLU A 510 -4.19 -52.37 -22.22
C GLU A 510 -3.79 -50.89 -22.03
N LEU A 511 -4.81 -50.01 -21.94
CA LEU A 511 -4.57 -48.58 -21.71
C LEU A 511 -3.86 -48.32 -20.38
N VAL A 512 -4.36 -48.93 -19.28
CA VAL A 512 -3.80 -48.71 -17.96
C VAL A 512 -2.38 -49.30 -17.83
N GLU A 513 -2.14 -50.46 -18.49
CA GLU A 513 -0.78 -51.03 -18.58
C GLU A 513 0.18 -50.12 -19.34
N LYS A 514 -0.25 -49.53 -20.45
CA LYS A 514 0.54 -48.52 -21.19
C LYS A 514 0.80 -47.26 -20.31
N LEU A 515 -0.17 -46.79 -19.56
CA LEU A 515 0.00 -45.67 -18.63
C LEU A 515 0.99 -45.97 -17.52
N GLN A 516 0.98 -47.20 -16.97
CA GLN A 516 1.95 -47.65 -15.96
C GLN A 516 3.36 -47.72 -16.57
N ALA A 517 3.53 -48.33 -17.74
CA ALA A 517 4.82 -48.44 -18.41
C ALA A 517 5.43 -47.06 -18.76
N ALA A 518 4.61 -46.13 -19.19
CA ALA A 518 5.03 -44.74 -19.47
C ALA A 518 5.49 -43.98 -18.21
N ARG A 519 4.99 -44.37 -17.01
CA ARG A 519 5.39 -43.76 -15.73
C ARG A 519 6.69 -44.33 -15.18
N VAL A 520 7.01 -45.58 -15.50
CA VAL A 520 8.27 -46.23 -15.08
C VAL A 520 9.47 -45.74 -15.93
N LYS A 521 9.21 -45.20 -17.12
CA LYS A 521 10.24 -44.64 -18.03
C LYS A 521 10.53 -43.15 -17.81
N LYS A 522 9.80 -42.49 -16.91
CA LYS A 522 10.05 -41.11 -16.42
C LYS A 522 10.57 -41.12 -15.00
#